data_60972d798df0f9e22ad2eaf1d648f989
#
_entry.id   60972d798df0f9e22ad2eaf1d648f989
#
_cell.length_a   1.000
_cell.length_b   1.000
_cell.length_c   1.000
_cell.angle_alpha   90.00
_cell.angle_beta   90.00
_cell.angle_gamma   90.00
#
_symmetry.space_group_name_H-M   'P 1'
#
loop_
_entity.id
_entity.type
_entity.pdbx_description
1 polymer ?
#
loop_
_entity_poly.entity_id
_entity_poly.type
_entity_poly.pdbx_seq_one_letter_code
_entity_poly.pdbx_strand_id
1 'polypeptide(L)'
;MPEFLPISRADMQRRGWEQCDFVYIIGDGYVDHPSFGHAIISRVLEDAGYKIGIISQPDWKKPDSINVLGEPRLGFLVMGGNMDSMVNHYTVSKAHRKADAYTPGGVMGKRPDYAVTVYCNLIRRTYRRKPIIIGGIEASLRRLAHYDYWSDKLKRSILLDSQADLLIYGMGERAVIEIANALNDGMDAQDITYIDGTVYKTREPDTSVPSIMLPAFPDMQKNPRVYAESFSVQYRNTDPFCAKRLIEPYGEHEFIVQNPPQKPLSQKEMDHVYDLPYCRTFHPSYKKLGGIPAIAEIEFSLTSCRGCFGACSFCALTFHQGRIIQTRSQESIIKEAEGMTHTPGFKGYIHDVGGPTANFRQPACKKQLQRGACPTRQCLFPSPCKNLIADHTDYLSLLRKLRKLPGVKKVFIRSGIRFDYLLADPSDTFFKELVRYHISGQLKVAPEHVSDQVLRVMGKPPHAVYQQFVEKYKRINEQEGMRQYVVPYLMSSHPGCTMEEAVKLAEYLRDSNHEPEQVQDFYPTPSTLSTVMYYTGLDPRTMEPVYVPKNPHEKAMQRALMQYRRPQNYFLVREALQKAGRTDLIGFTPKCLIRPYPPKEKKSGAPEQAADRKTTPAKPAKKRPPRR
;
A
#
# COMPACT_ATOMS: atom_id res chain seq x y z
N MET A 1 -10.39 10.71 -27.80
CA MET A 1 -10.02 9.81 -26.69
C MET A 1 -8.69 10.29 -26.13
N PRO A 2 -8.45 10.18 -24.85
CA PRO A 2 -7.15 10.51 -24.28
C PRO A 2 -6.04 9.72 -24.98
N GLU A 3 -4.86 10.33 -25.14
CA GLU A 3 -3.69 9.69 -25.75
C GLU A 3 -2.65 9.38 -24.69
N PHE A 4 -1.93 8.27 -24.85
CA PHE A 4 -0.79 7.95 -23.99
C PHE A 4 0.32 8.97 -24.16
N LEU A 5 1.06 9.24 -23.08
CA LEU A 5 2.27 10.05 -23.16
C LEU A 5 3.36 9.31 -23.97
N PRO A 6 4.27 10.05 -24.62
CA PRO A 6 5.33 9.47 -25.43
C PRO A 6 6.20 8.46 -24.69
N ILE A 7 6.44 7.31 -25.31
CA ILE A 7 7.40 6.29 -24.86
C ILE A 7 8.54 6.09 -25.89
N SER A 8 8.49 6.79 -27.01
CA SER A 8 9.47 6.73 -28.08
C SER A 8 9.64 8.09 -28.76
N ARG A 9 10.74 8.27 -29.48
CA ARG A 9 10.96 9.49 -30.31
C ARG A 9 9.89 9.65 -31.39
N ALA A 10 9.38 8.54 -31.95
CA ALA A 10 8.29 8.59 -32.92
C ALA A 10 7.00 9.15 -32.30
N ASP A 11 6.72 8.85 -31.02
CA ASP A 11 5.58 9.43 -30.32
C ASP A 11 5.76 10.92 -30.08
N MET A 12 6.98 11.35 -29.74
CA MET A 12 7.31 12.77 -29.57
C MET A 12 7.11 13.53 -30.89
N GLN A 13 7.60 12.98 -32.00
CA GLN A 13 7.45 13.58 -33.32
C GLN A 13 5.97 13.74 -33.74
N ARG A 14 5.11 12.74 -33.43
CA ARG A 14 3.65 12.87 -33.67
C ARG A 14 3.02 14.03 -32.91
N ARG A 15 3.58 14.39 -31.75
CA ARG A 15 3.16 15.55 -30.95
C ARG A 15 3.89 16.85 -31.32
N GLY A 16 4.79 16.82 -32.31
CA GLY A 16 5.60 17.97 -32.73
C GLY A 16 6.66 18.35 -31.66
N TRP A 17 7.13 17.37 -30.85
CA TRP A 17 8.13 17.61 -29.81
C TRP A 17 9.50 17.14 -30.27
N GLU A 18 10.47 18.03 -30.20
CA GLU A 18 11.89 17.70 -30.39
C GLU A 18 12.53 17.18 -29.10
N GLN A 19 12.08 17.70 -27.95
CA GLN A 19 12.61 17.39 -26.63
C GLN A 19 11.49 17.35 -25.59
N CYS A 20 11.60 16.44 -24.60
CA CYS A 20 10.76 16.46 -23.39
C CYS A 20 11.31 17.48 -22.38
N ASP A 21 10.41 18.08 -21.59
CA ASP A 21 10.82 18.85 -20.41
C ASP A 21 11.30 17.91 -19.32
N PHE A 22 10.54 16.85 -19.07
CA PHE A 22 10.91 15.77 -18.16
C PHE A 22 10.81 14.39 -18.82
N VAL A 23 11.74 13.53 -18.46
CA VAL A 23 11.66 12.09 -18.75
C VAL A 23 11.40 11.37 -17.43
N TYR A 24 10.29 10.65 -17.35
CA TYR A 24 9.89 9.93 -16.15
C TYR A 24 10.24 8.44 -16.28
N ILE A 25 11.17 7.97 -15.46
CA ILE A 25 11.58 6.57 -15.37
C ILE A 25 10.79 5.88 -14.29
N ILE A 26 10.09 4.81 -14.66
CA ILE A 26 9.18 4.07 -13.78
C ILE A 26 9.54 2.58 -13.72
N GLY A 27 9.42 2.01 -12.52
CA GLY A 27 9.69 0.58 -12.29
C GLY A 27 8.55 -0.35 -12.70
N ASP A 28 7.35 0.17 -12.96
CA ASP A 28 6.19 -0.59 -13.44
C ASP A 28 6.08 -0.55 -14.96
N GLY A 29 5.32 -1.47 -15.57
CA GLY A 29 4.79 -1.29 -16.92
C GLY A 29 3.89 -0.04 -16.98
N TYR A 30 3.90 0.69 -18.10
CA TYR A 30 3.15 1.93 -18.22
C TYR A 30 1.63 1.68 -18.24
N VAL A 31 0.98 2.06 -17.15
CA VAL A 31 -0.48 2.09 -16.98
C VAL A 31 -0.89 3.54 -16.75
N ASP A 32 -1.69 4.10 -17.62
CA ASP A 32 -2.19 5.47 -17.50
C ASP A 32 -3.56 5.47 -16.80
N HIS A 33 -3.53 5.31 -15.48
CA HIS A 33 -4.73 5.24 -14.64
C HIS A 33 -4.50 5.99 -13.31
N PRO A 34 -5.50 6.72 -12.77
CA PRO A 34 -5.34 7.51 -11.55
C PRO A 34 -5.10 6.70 -10.25
N SER A 35 -5.06 5.38 -10.33
CA SER A 35 -4.56 4.51 -9.25
C SER A 35 -3.05 4.29 -9.28
N PHE A 36 -2.34 4.84 -10.26
CA PHE A 36 -0.89 4.77 -10.39
C PHE A 36 -0.25 6.13 -10.18
N GLY A 37 0.70 6.22 -9.25
CA GLY A 37 1.36 7.48 -8.91
C GLY A 37 2.05 8.14 -10.11
N HIS A 38 2.69 7.35 -10.99
CA HIS A 38 3.33 7.92 -12.19
C HIS A 38 2.33 8.53 -13.16
N ALA A 39 1.15 7.93 -13.32
CA ALA A 39 0.12 8.49 -14.19
C ALA A 39 -0.39 9.83 -13.64
N ILE A 40 -0.62 9.91 -12.32
CA ILE A 40 -1.03 11.16 -11.68
C ILE A 40 0.01 12.26 -11.89
N ILE A 41 1.27 12.01 -11.51
CA ILE A 41 2.34 13.00 -11.59
C ILE A 41 2.59 13.45 -13.02
N SER A 42 2.61 12.52 -13.98
CA SER A 42 2.83 12.87 -15.38
C SER A 42 1.66 13.67 -15.99
N ARG A 43 0.40 13.33 -15.65
CA ARG A 43 -0.76 14.07 -16.13
C ARG A 43 -0.90 15.45 -15.48
N VAL A 44 -0.55 15.57 -14.21
CA VAL A 44 -0.52 16.87 -13.51
C VAL A 44 0.52 17.81 -14.15
N LEU A 45 1.69 17.29 -14.53
CA LEU A 45 2.70 18.07 -15.22
C LEU A 45 2.29 18.41 -16.67
N GLU A 46 1.67 17.47 -17.40
CA GLU A 46 1.13 17.73 -18.73
C GLU A 46 0.06 18.83 -18.70
N ASP A 47 -0.84 18.79 -17.71
CA ASP A 47 -1.87 19.81 -17.49
C ASP A 47 -1.27 21.20 -17.16
N ALA A 48 -0.13 21.22 -16.47
CA ALA A 48 0.66 22.43 -16.22
C ALA A 48 1.46 22.92 -17.45
N GLY A 49 1.34 22.25 -18.60
CA GLY A 49 1.97 22.65 -19.87
C GLY A 49 3.36 22.06 -20.13
N TYR A 50 3.85 21.13 -19.28
CA TYR A 50 5.14 20.50 -19.48
C TYR A 50 5.07 19.28 -20.42
N LYS A 51 6.12 19.07 -21.22
CA LYS A 51 6.27 17.93 -22.12
C LYS A 51 6.88 16.75 -21.39
N ILE A 52 6.09 15.71 -21.13
CA ILE A 52 6.49 14.54 -20.35
C ILE A 52 6.63 13.31 -21.21
N GLY A 53 7.77 12.64 -21.17
CA GLY A 53 7.97 11.32 -21.77
C GLY A 53 8.14 10.23 -20.71
N ILE A 54 7.68 9.01 -20.99
CA ILE A 54 7.72 7.88 -20.03
C ILE A 54 8.71 6.82 -20.52
N ILE A 55 9.64 6.43 -19.69
CA ILE A 55 10.47 5.22 -19.87
C ILE A 55 10.09 4.21 -18.78
N SER A 56 9.37 3.17 -19.21
CA SER A 56 8.87 2.12 -18.34
C SER A 56 9.84 0.94 -18.32
N GLN A 57 10.25 0.52 -17.15
CA GLN A 57 11.11 -0.65 -16.92
C GLN A 57 12.32 -0.68 -17.86
N PRO A 58 13.19 0.37 -17.89
CA PRO A 58 14.39 0.34 -18.72
C PRO A 58 15.24 -0.89 -18.35
N ASP A 59 15.89 -1.49 -19.34
CA ASP A 59 16.81 -2.60 -19.11
C ASP A 59 18.04 -2.11 -18.32
N TRP A 60 17.97 -2.26 -17.01
CA TRP A 60 18.98 -1.75 -16.08
C TRP A 60 20.38 -2.37 -16.26
N LYS A 61 20.50 -3.41 -17.10
CA LYS A 61 21.77 -3.99 -17.51
C LYS A 61 22.38 -3.28 -18.72
N LYS A 62 21.59 -2.43 -19.41
CA LYS A 62 22.01 -1.71 -20.61
C LYS A 62 21.95 -0.20 -20.37
N PRO A 63 23.09 0.51 -20.28
CA PRO A 63 23.10 1.96 -20.04
C PRO A 63 22.22 2.77 -21.02
N ASP A 64 22.21 2.39 -22.28
CA ASP A 64 21.45 3.11 -23.32
C ASP A 64 19.94 3.00 -23.21
N SER A 65 19.43 2.11 -22.35
CA SER A 65 17.98 1.91 -22.16
C SER A 65 17.25 3.13 -21.61
N ILE A 66 17.98 4.07 -20.98
CA ILE A 66 17.43 5.32 -20.47
C ILE A 66 17.50 6.47 -21.49
N ASN A 67 18.11 6.26 -22.66
CA ASN A 67 18.34 7.30 -23.66
C ASN A 67 17.28 7.27 -24.79
N VAL A 68 16.24 6.47 -24.65
CA VAL A 68 15.21 6.26 -25.68
C VAL A 68 14.54 7.55 -26.12
N LEU A 69 14.27 8.47 -25.18
CA LEU A 69 13.65 9.78 -25.43
C LEU A 69 14.66 10.93 -25.56
N GLY A 70 15.94 10.65 -25.37
CA GLY A 70 17.00 11.67 -25.33
C GLY A 70 17.10 12.39 -23.98
N GLU A 71 17.92 13.43 -23.97
CA GLU A 71 18.14 14.27 -22.78
C GLU A 71 16.93 15.19 -22.56
N PRO A 72 16.32 15.20 -21.36
CA PRO A 72 15.24 16.14 -21.05
C PRO A 72 15.77 17.57 -20.85
N ARG A 73 14.93 18.57 -21.10
CA ARG A 73 15.27 19.97 -20.90
C ARG A 73 15.51 20.30 -19.41
N LEU A 74 14.58 19.92 -18.53
CA LEU A 74 14.58 20.25 -17.10
C LEU A 74 15.17 19.15 -16.22
N GLY A 75 14.81 17.89 -16.43
CA GLY A 75 15.34 16.81 -15.59
C GLY A 75 14.65 15.47 -15.73
N PHE A 76 15.09 14.53 -14.91
CA PHE A 76 14.51 13.21 -14.80
C PHE A 76 13.64 13.09 -13.54
N LEU A 77 12.48 12.46 -13.68
CA LEU A 77 11.67 11.96 -12.57
C LEU A 77 11.92 10.46 -12.44
N VAL A 78 12.03 9.94 -11.22
CA VAL A 78 12.30 8.50 -11.01
C VAL A 78 11.44 7.96 -9.88
N MET A 79 10.79 6.81 -10.12
CA MET A 79 10.10 6.04 -9.08
C MET A 79 10.32 4.53 -9.24
N GLY A 80 10.29 3.82 -8.12
CA GLY A 80 10.47 2.36 -8.08
C GLY A 80 9.26 1.55 -8.57
N GLY A 81 8.09 2.18 -8.69
CA GLY A 81 6.82 1.59 -9.04
C GLY A 81 5.70 1.91 -8.05
N ASN A 82 4.52 1.36 -8.28
CA ASN A 82 3.36 1.53 -7.40
C ASN A 82 3.53 0.81 -6.05
N MET A 83 4.39 -0.17 -6.02
CA MET A 83 4.91 -0.81 -4.81
C MET A 83 6.42 -0.58 -4.66
N ASP A 84 6.90 -0.66 -3.42
CA ASP A 84 8.33 -0.74 -3.13
C ASP A 84 8.94 -1.94 -3.86
N SER A 85 10.08 -1.76 -4.54
CA SER A 85 10.70 -2.80 -5.37
C SER A 85 11.07 -4.04 -4.56
N MET A 86 11.60 -3.87 -3.34
CA MET A 86 11.99 -4.98 -2.49
C MET A 86 10.77 -5.74 -1.94
N VAL A 87 9.70 -5.02 -1.55
CA VAL A 87 8.43 -5.64 -1.13
C VAL A 87 7.78 -6.39 -2.28
N ASN A 88 7.89 -5.88 -3.50
CA ASN A 88 7.34 -6.54 -4.69
C ASN A 88 8.12 -7.80 -5.07
N HIS A 89 9.44 -7.82 -4.89
CA HIS A 89 10.30 -8.93 -5.31
C HIS A 89 10.36 -10.08 -4.31
N TYR A 90 10.27 -9.78 -3.02
CA TYR A 90 10.54 -10.75 -1.97
C TYR A 90 9.34 -11.02 -1.07
N THR A 91 9.27 -12.24 -0.56
CA THR A 91 8.41 -12.59 0.57
C THR A 91 9.05 -12.17 1.89
N VAL A 92 8.30 -12.29 3.00
CA VAL A 92 8.87 -12.04 4.35
C VAL A 92 10.00 -13.01 4.69
N SER A 93 10.01 -14.22 4.14
CA SER A 93 11.13 -15.17 4.28
C SER A 93 12.31 -14.88 3.35
N LYS A 94 12.32 -13.70 2.70
CA LYS A 94 13.35 -13.27 1.73
C LYS A 94 13.47 -14.17 0.48
N ALA A 95 12.46 -15.01 0.21
CA ALA A 95 12.39 -15.78 -1.01
C ALA A 95 11.83 -14.92 -2.16
N HIS A 96 12.38 -15.08 -3.36
CA HIS A 96 11.88 -14.38 -4.56
C HIS A 96 10.44 -14.78 -4.87
N ARG A 97 9.60 -13.79 -5.21
CA ARG A 97 8.27 -14.03 -5.75
C ARG A 97 8.37 -14.54 -7.18
N LYS A 98 7.38 -15.31 -7.61
CA LYS A 98 7.35 -15.94 -8.94
C LYS A 98 6.74 -15.05 -10.03
N ALA A 99 5.99 -14.01 -9.65
CA ALA A 99 5.29 -13.12 -10.56
C ALA A 99 5.31 -11.68 -10.04
N ASP A 100 5.32 -10.73 -10.97
CA ASP A 100 5.16 -9.29 -10.72
C ASP A 100 3.92 -8.79 -11.48
N ALA A 101 2.84 -8.51 -10.75
CA ALA A 101 1.58 -8.06 -11.32
C ALA A 101 1.67 -6.71 -12.06
N TYR A 102 2.72 -5.94 -11.82
CA TYR A 102 2.94 -4.62 -12.43
C TYR A 102 3.83 -4.67 -13.69
N THR A 103 4.21 -5.88 -14.12
CA THR A 103 5.05 -6.09 -15.30
C THR A 103 4.25 -6.73 -16.43
N PRO A 104 4.54 -6.45 -17.71
CA PRO A 104 3.88 -7.09 -18.84
C PRO A 104 3.89 -8.61 -18.75
N GLY A 105 2.70 -9.23 -18.83
CA GLY A 105 2.52 -10.67 -18.68
C GLY A 105 2.80 -11.22 -17.28
N GLY A 106 2.97 -10.38 -16.28
CA GLY A 106 3.28 -10.81 -14.91
C GLY A 106 4.71 -11.34 -14.72
N VAL A 107 5.62 -11.07 -15.65
CA VAL A 107 6.99 -11.63 -15.68
C VAL A 107 7.86 -10.97 -14.62
N MET A 108 8.42 -11.78 -13.69
CA MET A 108 9.35 -11.32 -12.67
C MET A 108 10.74 -10.97 -13.25
N GLY A 109 11.46 -10.01 -12.64
CA GLY A 109 12.86 -9.67 -12.95
C GLY A 109 13.06 -8.57 -14.00
N LYS A 110 12.00 -7.88 -14.42
CA LYS A 110 12.11 -6.68 -15.27
C LYS A 110 12.53 -5.45 -14.49
N ARG A 111 12.11 -5.34 -13.26
CA ARG A 111 12.49 -4.30 -12.31
C ARG A 111 13.74 -4.74 -11.54
N PRO A 112 14.74 -3.87 -11.28
CA PRO A 112 15.85 -4.20 -10.40
C PRO A 112 15.45 -4.12 -8.92
N ASP A 113 16.22 -4.75 -8.06
CA ASP A 113 16.20 -4.49 -6.62
C ASP A 113 16.64 -3.05 -6.35
N TYR A 114 16.04 -2.39 -5.34
CA TYR A 114 16.27 -0.97 -5.05
C TYR A 114 16.15 -0.10 -6.31
N ALA A 115 15.04 -0.25 -7.00
CA ALA A 115 14.83 0.28 -8.36
C ALA A 115 15.15 1.77 -8.49
N VAL A 116 14.73 2.59 -7.54
CA VAL A 116 15.03 4.05 -7.56
C VAL A 116 16.53 4.30 -7.60
N THR A 117 17.30 3.65 -6.73
CA THR A 117 18.76 3.83 -6.67
C THR A 117 19.43 3.35 -7.95
N VAL A 118 19.04 2.21 -8.47
CA VAL A 118 19.61 1.63 -9.70
C VAL A 118 19.35 2.54 -10.90
N TYR A 119 18.10 3.01 -11.07
CA TYR A 119 17.76 3.90 -12.18
C TYR A 119 18.46 5.25 -12.09
N CYS A 120 18.56 5.85 -10.92
CA CYS A 120 19.30 7.10 -10.73
C CYS A 120 20.79 6.95 -11.08
N ASN A 121 21.42 5.85 -10.63
CA ASN A 121 22.82 5.56 -10.97
C ASN A 121 23.03 5.37 -12.49
N LEU A 122 22.04 4.78 -13.16
CA LEU A 122 22.05 4.65 -14.62
C LEU A 122 21.98 6.02 -15.31
N ILE A 123 21.10 6.92 -14.83
CA ILE A 123 20.99 8.30 -15.33
C ILE A 123 22.32 9.05 -15.12
N ARG A 124 22.91 8.99 -13.92
CA ARG A 124 24.17 9.70 -13.61
C ARG A 124 25.33 9.28 -14.48
N ARG A 125 25.40 8.01 -14.91
CA ARG A 125 26.43 7.53 -15.84
C ARG A 125 26.32 8.18 -17.23
N THR A 126 25.09 8.47 -17.68
CA THR A 126 24.83 9.05 -19.01
C THR A 126 24.71 10.57 -18.96
N TYR A 127 23.97 11.10 -17.97
CA TYR A 127 23.62 12.51 -17.83
C TYR A 127 24.11 13.07 -16.49
N ARG A 128 25.40 13.34 -16.37
CA ARG A 128 26.07 13.66 -15.10
C ARG A 128 25.49 14.83 -14.33
N ARG A 129 25.01 15.88 -15.02
CA ARG A 129 24.58 17.16 -14.42
C ARG A 129 23.07 17.40 -14.47
N LYS A 130 22.30 16.54 -15.14
CA LYS A 130 20.86 16.74 -15.22
C LYS A 130 20.21 16.52 -13.86
N PRO A 131 19.26 17.38 -13.46
CA PRO A 131 18.47 17.19 -12.26
C PRO A 131 17.79 15.82 -12.22
N ILE A 132 17.84 15.15 -11.08
CA ILE A 132 17.13 13.91 -10.82
C ILE A 132 16.24 14.13 -9.59
N ILE A 133 14.94 14.04 -9.78
CA ILE A 133 13.93 14.15 -8.73
C ILE A 133 13.35 12.75 -8.50
N ILE A 134 13.50 12.21 -7.30
CA ILE A 134 12.96 10.91 -6.94
C ILE A 134 11.66 11.05 -6.16
N GLY A 135 10.77 10.07 -6.29
CA GLY A 135 9.49 10.07 -5.60
C GLY A 135 8.84 8.69 -5.54
N GLY A 136 7.55 8.67 -5.19
CA GLY A 136 6.80 7.44 -4.98
C GLY A 136 7.09 6.78 -3.64
N ILE A 137 6.46 5.62 -3.39
CA ILE A 137 6.49 4.98 -2.07
C ILE A 137 7.90 4.54 -1.65
N GLU A 138 8.69 4.01 -2.56
CA GLU A 138 10.06 3.53 -2.27
C GLU A 138 10.96 4.65 -1.77
N ALA A 139 10.96 5.80 -2.45
CA ALA A 139 11.73 6.97 -2.05
C ALA A 139 11.15 7.61 -0.77
N SER A 140 9.83 7.74 -0.69
CA SER A 140 9.13 8.35 0.44
C SER A 140 9.43 7.63 1.76
N LEU A 141 9.48 6.30 1.76
CA LEU A 141 9.75 5.50 2.96
C LEU A 141 11.25 5.41 3.33
N ARG A 142 12.15 5.84 2.43
CA ARG A 142 13.61 5.82 2.64
C ARG A 142 14.24 7.21 2.66
N ARG A 143 13.42 8.26 2.88
CA ARG A 143 13.86 9.65 2.79
C ARG A 143 14.85 10.10 3.87
N LEU A 144 14.82 9.45 5.03
CA LEU A 144 15.76 9.64 6.14
C LEU A 144 16.41 8.28 6.48
N ALA A 145 17.22 8.22 7.53
CA ALA A 145 17.77 6.96 8.03
C ALA A 145 16.66 5.95 8.31
N HIS A 146 16.83 4.73 7.82
CA HIS A 146 15.80 3.70 7.89
C HIS A 146 16.40 2.31 8.02
N TYR A 147 15.69 1.42 8.73
CA TYR A 147 16.06 0.01 8.77
C TYR A 147 15.65 -0.68 7.47
N ASP A 148 16.61 -1.35 6.84
CA ASP A 148 16.42 -2.16 5.65
C ASP A 148 16.38 -3.65 6.03
N TYR A 149 15.21 -4.24 5.90
CA TYR A 149 14.94 -5.62 6.31
C TYR A 149 15.78 -6.65 5.55
N TRP A 150 16.04 -6.41 4.26
CA TRP A 150 16.74 -7.39 3.39
C TRP A 150 18.21 -7.47 3.70
N SER A 151 18.87 -6.35 3.95
CA SER A 151 20.28 -6.29 4.37
C SER A 151 20.47 -6.39 5.88
N ASP A 152 19.39 -6.35 6.68
CA ASP A 152 19.38 -6.33 8.15
C ASP A 152 20.28 -5.23 8.74
N LYS A 153 20.21 -4.03 8.16
CA LYS A 153 21.04 -2.88 8.54
C LYS A 153 20.26 -1.58 8.56
N LEU A 154 20.70 -0.66 9.39
CA LEU A 154 20.29 0.73 9.29
C LEU A 154 20.99 1.35 8.08
N LYS A 155 20.24 1.86 7.11
CA LYS A 155 20.72 2.55 5.92
C LYS A 155 20.50 4.06 6.04
N ARG A 156 21.34 4.81 5.35
CA ARG A 156 21.21 6.26 5.21
C ARG A 156 20.08 6.63 4.26
N SER A 157 19.76 7.91 4.16
CA SER A 157 18.75 8.41 3.21
C SER A 157 19.01 7.92 1.78
N ILE A 158 17.93 7.50 1.10
CA ILE A 158 17.99 7.10 -0.32
C ILE A 158 18.47 8.23 -1.22
N LEU A 159 18.30 9.51 -0.79
CA LEU A 159 18.78 10.67 -1.55
C LEU A 159 20.31 10.66 -1.68
N LEU A 160 21.03 10.17 -0.67
CA LEU A 160 22.50 10.00 -0.72
C LEU A 160 22.87 8.77 -1.56
N ASP A 161 22.18 7.65 -1.37
CA ASP A 161 22.51 6.37 -2.05
C ASP A 161 22.19 6.42 -3.55
N SER A 162 21.15 7.14 -3.95
CA SER A 162 20.73 7.29 -5.35
C SER A 162 21.49 8.40 -6.09
N GLN A 163 22.18 9.30 -5.37
CA GLN A 163 22.78 10.51 -5.93
C GLN A 163 21.76 11.44 -6.63
N ALA A 164 20.48 11.34 -6.29
CA ALA A 164 19.47 12.26 -6.77
C ALA A 164 19.64 13.66 -6.13
N ASP A 165 19.02 14.66 -6.73
CA ASP A 165 19.13 16.06 -6.27
C ASP A 165 18.03 16.42 -5.28
N LEU A 166 16.80 15.98 -5.57
CA LEU A 166 15.61 16.22 -4.75
C LEU A 166 14.80 14.93 -4.58
N LEU A 167 14.09 14.85 -3.46
CA LEU A 167 13.11 13.80 -3.20
C LEU A 167 11.76 14.43 -2.86
N ILE A 168 10.70 13.99 -3.54
CA ILE A 168 9.32 14.31 -3.22
C ILE A 168 8.75 13.16 -2.40
N TYR A 169 8.23 13.43 -1.21
CA TYR A 169 7.58 12.42 -0.38
C TYR A 169 6.09 12.70 -0.19
N GLY A 170 5.34 11.65 0.07
CA GLY A 170 3.89 11.78 0.24
C GLY A 170 3.16 11.95 -1.10
N MET A 171 2.11 12.75 -1.10
CA MET A 171 1.34 13.11 -2.30
C MET A 171 2.01 14.30 -2.98
N GLY A 172 2.56 14.08 -4.15
CA GLY A 172 3.53 14.99 -4.78
C GLY A 172 2.96 15.96 -5.81
N GLU A 173 1.64 16.07 -5.97
CA GLU A 173 1.02 16.83 -7.07
C GLU A 173 1.41 18.32 -7.07
N ARG A 174 1.38 18.98 -5.91
CA ARG A 174 1.80 20.39 -5.81
C ARG A 174 3.32 20.54 -5.88
N ALA A 175 4.04 19.71 -5.11
CA ALA A 175 5.50 19.81 -5.05
C ALA A 175 6.15 19.62 -6.41
N VAL A 176 5.64 18.72 -7.26
CA VAL A 176 6.21 18.49 -8.58
C VAL A 176 6.01 19.68 -9.52
N ILE A 177 4.88 20.37 -9.43
CA ILE A 177 4.62 21.60 -10.20
C ILE A 177 5.55 22.73 -9.73
N GLU A 178 5.68 22.94 -8.41
CA GLU A 178 6.54 23.97 -7.83
C GLU A 178 8.00 23.74 -8.23
N ILE A 179 8.49 22.48 -8.19
CA ILE A 179 9.83 22.12 -8.65
C ILE A 179 9.98 22.37 -10.16
N ALA A 180 8.98 21.97 -10.96
CA ALA A 180 9.02 22.16 -12.40
C ALA A 180 9.10 23.64 -12.77
N ASN A 181 8.32 24.49 -12.11
CA ASN A 181 8.35 25.94 -12.28
C ASN A 181 9.73 26.52 -11.91
N ALA A 182 10.26 26.16 -10.73
CA ALA A 182 11.57 26.64 -10.28
C ALA A 182 12.69 26.27 -11.27
N LEU A 183 12.73 25.01 -11.75
CA LEU A 183 13.69 24.58 -12.76
C LEU A 183 13.48 25.28 -14.12
N ASN A 184 12.22 25.53 -14.50
CA ASN A 184 11.89 26.24 -15.74
C ASN A 184 12.32 27.71 -15.70
N ASP A 185 12.27 28.32 -14.53
CA ASP A 185 12.72 29.68 -14.27
C ASP A 185 14.25 29.79 -14.15
N GLY A 186 14.97 28.67 -14.32
CA GLY A 186 16.43 28.61 -14.36
C GLY A 186 17.11 28.41 -12.99
N MET A 187 16.34 28.06 -11.94
CA MET A 187 16.92 27.74 -10.63
C MET A 187 17.62 26.38 -10.66
N ASP A 188 18.79 26.28 -10.07
CA ASP A 188 19.47 25.01 -9.91
C ASP A 188 18.75 24.11 -8.89
N ALA A 189 18.71 22.81 -9.15
CA ALA A 189 17.99 21.85 -8.30
C ALA A 189 18.47 21.85 -6.83
N GLN A 190 19.75 22.14 -6.59
CA GLN A 190 20.33 22.25 -5.25
C GLN A 190 19.83 23.46 -4.45
N ASP A 191 19.32 24.49 -5.12
CA ASP A 191 18.82 25.73 -4.51
C ASP A 191 17.31 25.65 -4.21
N ILE A 192 16.63 24.61 -4.70
CA ILE A 192 15.21 24.36 -4.42
C ILE A 192 15.06 23.74 -3.02
N THR A 193 15.18 24.54 -1.98
CA THR A 193 15.22 24.10 -0.58
C THR A 193 13.96 24.42 0.23
N TYR A 194 13.00 25.13 -0.37
CA TYR A 194 11.88 25.78 0.33
C TYR A 194 10.52 25.11 0.11
N ILE A 195 10.44 24.11 -0.79
CA ILE A 195 9.15 23.49 -1.16
C ILE A 195 8.74 22.44 -0.11
N ASP A 196 7.53 22.57 0.43
CA ASP A 196 6.95 21.57 1.32
C ASP A 196 6.81 20.20 0.62
N GLY A 197 6.93 19.12 1.39
CA GLY A 197 6.86 17.75 0.86
C GLY A 197 8.13 17.29 0.15
N THR A 198 9.24 18.03 0.31
CA THR A 198 10.53 17.69 -0.29
C THR A 198 11.60 17.34 0.73
N VAL A 199 12.63 16.65 0.24
CA VAL A 199 13.86 16.38 0.97
C VAL A 199 15.04 16.75 0.07
N TYR A 200 16.01 17.45 0.61
CA TYR A 200 17.22 17.89 -0.10
C TYR A 200 18.47 17.64 0.73
N LYS A 201 19.62 17.69 0.09
CA LYS A 201 20.93 17.58 0.74
C LYS A 201 21.61 18.95 0.76
N THR A 202 22.32 19.26 1.85
CA THR A 202 23.07 20.50 1.99
C THR A 202 24.35 20.28 2.81
N ARG A 203 25.30 21.19 2.66
CA ARG A 203 26.51 21.25 3.50
C ARG A 203 26.27 22.06 4.77
N GLU A 204 25.36 23.02 4.70
CA GLU A 204 24.98 23.90 5.81
C GLU A 204 23.48 24.06 5.82
N PRO A 205 22.78 23.52 6.83
CA PRO A 205 21.34 23.65 6.92
C PRO A 205 20.96 25.05 7.39
N ASP A 206 19.98 25.66 6.73
CA ASP A 206 19.38 26.91 7.17
C ASP A 206 18.58 26.68 8.46
N THR A 207 19.08 27.22 9.57
CA THR A 207 18.47 27.14 10.90
C THR A 207 17.59 28.35 11.25
N SER A 208 17.45 29.33 10.35
CA SER A 208 16.54 30.47 10.52
C SER A 208 15.06 30.05 10.48
N VAL A 209 14.77 28.94 9.81
CA VAL A 209 13.44 28.33 9.77
C VAL A 209 13.28 27.35 10.94
N PRO A 210 12.09 27.32 11.61
CA PRO A 210 11.83 26.40 12.70
C PRO A 210 12.13 24.93 12.32
N SER A 211 13.17 24.36 12.92
CA SER A 211 13.68 23.04 12.59
C SER A 211 13.99 22.21 13.84
N ILE A 212 14.13 20.92 13.65
CA ILE A 212 14.55 19.97 14.69
C ILE A 212 15.76 19.21 14.15
N MET A 213 16.88 19.30 14.89
CA MET A 213 18.05 18.50 14.63
C MET A 213 17.82 17.08 15.14
N LEU A 214 17.91 16.10 14.26
CA LEU A 214 17.86 14.68 14.59
C LEU A 214 19.24 14.21 15.06
N PRO A 215 19.34 13.08 15.79
CA PRO A 215 20.60 12.42 16.05
C PRO A 215 21.38 12.13 14.77
N ALA A 216 22.70 12.19 14.83
CA ALA A 216 23.54 11.89 13.69
C ALA A 216 23.46 10.40 13.29
N PHE A 217 23.51 10.13 11.98
CA PHE A 217 23.43 8.77 11.45
C PHE A 217 24.46 7.80 12.05
N PRO A 218 25.75 8.18 12.24
CA PRO A 218 26.72 7.29 12.90
C PRO A 218 26.34 6.90 14.32
N ASP A 219 25.65 7.76 15.07
CA ASP A 219 25.22 7.47 16.43
C ASP A 219 24.00 6.53 16.42
N MET A 220 23.08 6.73 15.48
CA MET A 220 21.95 5.82 15.27
C MET A 220 22.41 4.41 14.86
N GLN A 221 23.51 4.29 14.08
CA GLN A 221 24.09 2.99 13.71
C GLN A 221 24.70 2.26 14.91
N LYS A 222 25.34 2.99 15.83
CA LYS A 222 25.97 2.42 17.03
C LYS A 222 24.97 2.03 18.09
N ASN A 223 23.86 2.75 18.21
CA ASN A 223 22.88 2.57 19.26
C ASN A 223 21.44 2.55 18.71
N PRO A 224 20.79 1.37 18.65
CA PRO A 224 19.41 1.23 18.20
C PRO A 224 18.40 2.11 18.97
N ARG A 225 18.66 2.43 20.24
CA ARG A 225 17.82 3.33 21.03
C ARG A 225 17.81 4.74 20.44
N VAL A 226 18.97 5.25 20.03
CA VAL A 226 19.09 6.58 19.39
C VAL A 226 18.29 6.62 18.08
N TYR A 227 18.28 5.51 17.32
CA TYR A 227 17.43 5.40 16.15
C TYR A 227 15.93 5.41 16.49
N ALA A 228 15.52 4.71 17.56
CA ALA A 228 14.12 4.75 18.01
C ALA A 228 13.70 6.17 18.44
N GLU A 229 14.58 6.91 19.12
CA GLU A 229 14.35 8.31 19.52
C GLU A 229 14.23 9.23 18.30
N SER A 230 15.13 9.11 17.31
CA SER A 230 15.04 9.82 16.03
C SER A 230 13.71 9.55 15.36
N PHE A 231 13.31 8.28 15.25
CA PHE A 231 12.05 7.92 14.62
C PHE A 231 10.82 8.44 15.38
N SER A 232 10.88 8.50 16.71
CA SER A 232 9.82 9.12 17.53
C SER A 232 9.58 10.58 17.14
N VAL A 233 10.65 11.33 16.89
CA VAL A 233 10.57 12.71 16.41
C VAL A 233 9.97 12.75 15.00
N GLN A 234 10.42 11.89 14.08
CA GLN A 234 9.89 11.80 12.72
C GLN A 234 8.38 11.52 12.73
N TYR A 235 7.93 10.54 13.55
CA TYR A 235 6.53 10.16 13.66
C TYR A 235 5.63 11.30 14.14
N ARG A 236 6.11 12.12 15.08
CA ARG A 236 5.37 13.29 15.59
C ARG A 236 5.33 14.44 14.60
N ASN A 237 6.19 14.44 13.57
CA ASN A 237 6.29 15.47 12.54
C ASN A 237 5.75 15.01 11.17
N THR A 238 4.70 14.17 11.17
CA THR A 238 4.02 13.70 9.95
C THR A 238 2.82 14.56 9.54
N ASP A 239 2.47 15.57 10.32
CA ASP A 239 1.28 16.39 10.06
C ASP A 239 1.64 17.74 9.43
N PRO A 240 1.02 18.11 8.29
CA PRO A 240 1.39 19.32 7.54
C PRO A 240 1.06 20.65 8.21
N PHE A 241 0.25 20.66 9.28
CA PHE A 241 -0.13 21.88 9.98
C PHE A 241 0.78 22.23 11.15
N CYS A 242 1.52 21.24 11.68
CA CYS A 242 2.35 21.46 12.86
C CYS A 242 3.75 20.88 12.75
N ALA A 243 4.08 20.15 11.66
CA ALA A 243 5.42 19.64 11.45
C ALA A 243 6.44 20.77 11.28
N LYS A 244 7.64 20.53 11.79
CA LYS A 244 8.82 21.36 11.59
C LYS A 244 9.73 20.71 10.55
N ARG A 245 10.66 21.48 10.02
CA ARG A 245 11.77 20.95 9.22
C ARG A 245 12.59 19.98 10.08
N LEU A 246 12.99 18.84 9.52
CA LEU A 246 13.87 17.88 10.18
C LEU A 246 15.25 17.92 9.50
N ILE A 247 16.31 17.99 10.30
CA ILE A 247 17.69 18.02 9.83
C ILE A 247 18.40 16.79 10.38
N GLU A 248 18.87 15.90 9.49
CA GLU A 248 19.58 14.67 9.84
C GLU A 248 21.05 14.75 9.41
N PRO A 249 22.01 14.79 10.37
CA PRO A 249 23.43 14.83 10.06
C PRO A 249 23.99 13.46 9.65
N TYR A 250 24.80 13.45 8.59
CA TYR A 250 25.54 12.26 8.11
C TYR A 250 27.06 12.41 8.26
N GLY A 251 27.52 13.63 8.42
CA GLY A 251 28.90 14.02 8.60
C GLY A 251 29.01 15.49 9.02
N GLU A 252 30.21 16.02 9.06
CA GLU A 252 30.46 17.40 9.48
C GLU A 252 29.84 18.42 8.51
N HIS A 253 29.87 18.12 7.20
CA HIS A 253 29.31 18.94 6.13
C HIS A 253 28.39 18.16 5.20
N GLU A 254 27.63 17.20 5.74
CA GLU A 254 26.67 16.42 4.97
C GLU A 254 25.38 16.27 5.78
N PHE A 255 24.33 16.96 5.34
CA PHE A 255 23.02 16.97 5.99
C PHE A 255 21.92 16.64 5.00
N ILE A 256 20.95 15.87 5.46
CA ILE A 256 19.67 15.70 4.80
C ILE A 256 18.62 16.53 5.53
N VAL A 257 17.92 17.35 4.78
CA VAL A 257 16.87 18.23 5.30
C VAL A 257 15.53 17.80 4.72
N GLN A 258 14.59 17.45 5.59
CA GLN A 258 13.20 17.19 5.23
C GLN A 258 12.35 18.41 5.56
N ASN A 259 11.77 19.04 4.54
CA ASN A 259 10.75 20.07 4.71
C ASN A 259 9.46 19.47 5.31
N PRO A 260 8.55 20.28 5.90
CA PRO A 260 7.24 19.82 6.32
C PRO A 260 6.47 19.11 5.20
N PRO A 261 5.53 18.21 5.51
CA PRO A 261 4.68 17.61 4.48
C PRO A 261 3.85 18.66 3.74
N GLN A 262 3.55 18.41 2.47
CA GLN A 262 2.57 19.21 1.72
C GLN A 262 1.21 19.17 2.40
N LYS A 263 0.51 20.31 2.40
CA LYS A 263 -0.87 20.39 2.89
C LYS A 263 -1.77 19.48 2.03
N PRO A 264 -2.81 18.88 2.65
CA PRO A 264 -3.78 18.09 1.90
C PRO A 264 -4.36 18.87 0.73
N LEU A 265 -4.60 18.20 -0.39
CA LEU A 265 -5.34 18.80 -1.49
C LEU A 265 -6.76 19.14 -1.03
N SER A 266 -7.26 20.28 -1.47
CA SER A 266 -8.68 20.61 -1.34
C SER A 266 -9.52 19.64 -2.18
N GLN A 267 -10.82 19.56 -1.92
CA GLN A 267 -11.73 18.72 -2.71
C GLN A 267 -11.69 19.11 -4.19
N LYS A 268 -11.65 20.43 -4.50
CA LYS A 268 -11.56 20.92 -5.88
C LYS A 268 -10.29 20.44 -6.60
N GLU A 269 -9.14 20.48 -5.92
CA GLU A 269 -7.87 19.96 -6.48
C GLU A 269 -7.90 18.44 -6.65
N MET A 270 -8.47 17.73 -5.66
CA MET A 270 -8.68 16.28 -5.79
C MET A 270 -9.55 15.95 -7.00
N ASP A 271 -10.67 16.66 -7.18
CA ASP A 271 -11.56 16.45 -8.32
C ASP A 271 -10.85 16.73 -9.64
N HIS A 272 -10.08 17.82 -9.71
CA HIS A 272 -9.27 18.16 -10.88
C HIS A 272 -8.26 17.07 -11.24
N VAL A 273 -7.49 16.57 -10.27
CA VAL A 273 -6.52 15.49 -10.48
C VAL A 273 -7.18 14.23 -11.07
N TYR A 274 -8.37 13.87 -10.60
CA TYR A 274 -9.07 12.68 -11.10
C TYR A 274 -9.84 12.91 -12.41
N ASP A 275 -10.06 14.16 -12.82
CA ASP A 275 -10.70 14.55 -14.07
C ASP A 275 -9.71 14.69 -15.24
N LEU A 276 -8.40 14.62 -15.00
CA LEU A 276 -7.37 14.65 -16.02
C LEU A 276 -7.55 13.52 -17.04
N PRO A 277 -7.04 13.70 -18.28
CA PRO A 277 -7.36 12.81 -19.41
C PRO A 277 -6.58 11.48 -19.36
N TYR A 278 -6.87 10.62 -18.38
CA TYR A 278 -6.29 9.29 -18.30
C TYR A 278 -6.87 8.34 -19.35
N CYS A 279 -6.01 7.51 -19.97
CA CYS A 279 -6.43 6.41 -20.85
C CYS A 279 -7.11 5.25 -20.10
N ARG A 280 -6.97 5.17 -18.77
CA ARG A 280 -7.53 4.17 -17.84
C ARG A 280 -7.17 2.72 -18.18
N THR A 281 -6.08 2.52 -18.87
CA THR A 281 -5.58 1.19 -19.24
C THR A 281 -4.05 1.21 -19.38
N PHE A 282 -3.47 0.05 -19.68
CA PHE A 282 -2.05 -0.08 -19.97
C PHE A 282 -1.73 0.30 -21.42
N HIS A 283 -0.48 0.70 -21.66
CA HIS A 283 -0.02 1.08 -22.99
C HIS A 283 -0.19 -0.07 -24.01
N PRO A 284 -0.69 0.19 -25.23
CA PRO A 284 -1.03 -0.84 -26.23
C PRO A 284 0.13 -1.77 -26.61
N SER A 285 1.38 -1.32 -26.50
CA SER A 285 2.58 -2.14 -26.75
C SER A 285 2.63 -3.43 -25.91
N TYR A 286 1.97 -3.46 -24.75
CA TYR A 286 1.96 -4.63 -23.89
C TYR A 286 0.86 -5.64 -24.22
N LYS A 287 -0.06 -5.33 -25.12
CA LYS A 287 -1.18 -6.22 -25.46
C LYS A 287 -0.72 -7.60 -25.92
N LYS A 288 0.31 -7.66 -26.78
CA LYS A 288 0.89 -8.93 -27.25
C LYS A 288 1.70 -9.67 -26.17
N LEU A 289 2.08 -9.00 -25.09
CA LEU A 289 2.82 -9.56 -23.97
C LEU A 289 1.91 -10.03 -22.82
N GLY A 290 0.59 -10.02 -23.00
CA GLY A 290 -0.38 -10.42 -21.99
C GLY A 290 -0.91 -9.28 -21.10
N GLY A 291 -0.62 -8.02 -21.47
CA GLY A 291 -1.07 -6.84 -20.70
C GLY A 291 -0.38 -6.69 -19.34
N ILE A 292 -0.93 -5.87 -18.47
CA ILE A 292 -0.45 -5.65 -17.10
C ILE A 292 -1.50 -6.25 -16.13
N PRO A 293 -1.20 -7.33 -15.41
CA PRO A 293 -2.20 -8.02 -14.56
C PRO A 293 -2.85 -7.12 -13.51
N ALA A 294 -2.11 -6.18 -12.95
CA ALA A 294 -2.62 -5.26 -11.92
C ALA A 294 -3.82 -4.42 -12.36
N ILE A 295 -4.06 -4.24 -13.67
CA ILE A 295 -5.21 -3.45 -14.17
C ILE A 295 -6.55 -4.10 -13.79
N ALA A 296 -6.61 -5.43 -13.72
CA ALA A 296 -7.84 -6.16 -13.43
C ALA A 296 -8.51 -5.79 -12.09
N GLU A 297 -7.70 -5.34 -11.12
CA GLU A 297 -8.20 -4.95 -9.80
C GLU A 297 -8.78 -3.53 -9.78
N ILE A 298 -8.37 -2.66 -10.72
CA ILE A 298 -8.66 -1.23 -10.67
C ILE A 298 -9.48 -0.73 -11.86
N GLU A 299 -9.52 -1.43 -12.99
CA GLU A 299 -10.15 -0.98 -14.25
C GLU A 299 -11.59 -0.46 -14.04
N PHE A 300 -12.35 -1.14 -13.19
CA PHE A 300 -13.73 -0.77 -12.85
C PHE A 300 -13.88 -0.43 -11.37
N SER A 301 -12.89 0.24 -10.80
CA SER A 301 -12.87 0.69 -9.41
C SER A 301 -12.74 2.20 -9.32
N LEU A 302 -13.35 2.81 -8.31
CA LEU A 302 -13.40 4.25 -8.09
C LEU A 302 -12.64 4.59 -6.81
N THR A 303 -11.63 5.44 -6.91
CA THR A 303 -10.97 6.01 -5.73
C THR A 303 -11.82 7.16 -5.18
N SER A 304 -12.29 7.04 -3.96
CA SER A 304 -13.16 8.04 -3.33
C SER A 304 -12.42 8.99 -2.40
N CYS A 305 -11.30 8.54 -1.81
CA CYS A 305 -10.52 9.30 -0.85
C CYS A 305 -9.06 8.83 -0.80
N ARG A 306 -8.21 9.65 -0.18
CA ARG A 306 -6.82 9.35 0.20
C ARG A 306 -6.59 9.68 1.65
N GLY A 307 -5.50 9.17 2.24
CA GLY A 307 -5.18 9.33 3.65
C GLY A 307 -5.89 8.30 4.55
N CYS A 308 -5.39 8.13 5.77
CA CYS A 308 -5.96 7.18 6.72
C CYS A 308 -5.66 7.59 8.16
N PHE A 309 -6.68 7.96 8.94
CA PHE A 309 -6.50 8.28 10.37
C PHE A 309 -6.46 7.04 11.29
N GLY A 310 -6.51 5.83 10.73
CA GLY A 310 -6.34 4.58 11.49
C GLY A 310 -4.97 4.47 12.16
N ALA A 311 -3.92 4.97 11.51
CA ALA A 311 -2.57 5.07 12.03
C ALA A 311 -2.03 3.76 12.66
N CYS A 312 -2.33 2.60 12.06
CA CYS A 312 -1.81 1.32 12.51
C CYS A 312 -0.28 1.30 12.45
N SER A 313 0.37 0.74 13.46
CA SER A 313 1.83 0.82 13.65
C SER A 313 2.65 0.20 12.52
N PHE A 314 2.10 -0.79 11.83
CA PHE A 314 2.75 -1.52 10.71
C PHE A 314 2.49 -0.90 9.34
N CYS A 315 1.59 0.11 9.23
CA CYS A 315 1.10 0.59 7.95
C CYS A 315 1.90 1.79 7.44
N ALA A 316 2.48 1.66 6.25
CA ALA A 316 3.25 2.71 5.60
C ALA A 316 2.40 3.91 5.14
N LEU A 317 1.08 3.76 5.02
CA LEU A 317 0.18 4.83 4.55
C LEU A 317 0.21 6.07 5.43
N THR A 318 0.45 5.91 6.74
CA THR A 318 0.60 7.04 7.67
C THR A 318 1.75 7.98 7.26
N PHE A 319 2.86 7.42 6.77
CA PHE A 319 4.04 8.16 6.32
C PHE A 319 3.98 8.61 4.87
N HIS A 320 3.19 7.92 4.04
CA HIS A 320 3.10 8.23 2.62
C HIS A 320 1.89 9.10 2.27
N GLN A 321 0.69 8.75 2.72
CA GLN A 321 -0.53 9.52 2.40
C GLN A 321 -0.98 10.46 3.53
N GLY A 322 -0.41 10.31 4.72
CA GLY A 322 -0.78 11.08 5.89
C GLY A 322 -2.08 10.60 6.57
N ARG A 323 -2.45 11.32 7.64
CA ARG A 323 -3.57 10.98 8.53
C ARG A 323 -4.82 11.82 8.31
N ILE A 324 -4.77 12.77 7.38
CA ILE A 324 -5.91 13.63 7.04
C ILE A 324 -6.56 13.08 5.77
N ILE A 325 -7.87 12.91 5.82
CA ILE A 325 -8.63 12.40 4.68
C ILE A 325 -8.80 13.51 3.64
N GLN A 326 -8.44 13.20 2.41
CA GLN A 326 -8.66 14.02 1.22
C GLN A 326 -9.73 13.34 0.38
N THR A 327 -10.85 14.00 0.18
CA THR A 327 -12.05 13.39 -0.40
C THR A 327 -12.39 14.03 -1.74
N ARG A 328 -12.75 13.23 -2.71
CA ARG A 328 -13.38 13.69 -3.95
C ARG A 328 -14.85 14.02 -3.72
N SER A 329 -15.39 14.97 -4.49
CA SER A 329 -16.82 15.23 -4.52
C SER A 329 -17.61 14.02 -5.05
N GLN A 330 -18.87 13.95 -4.72
CA GLN A 330 -19.75 12.91 -5.28
C GLN A 330 -19.89 13.09 -6.80
N GLU A 331 -19.95 14.33 -7.27
CA GLU A 331 -20.08 14.72 -8.66
C GLU A 331 -18.89 14.21 -9.50
N SER A 332 -17.66 14.40 -9.01
CA SER A 332 -16.45 13.90 -9.65
C SER A 332 -16.46 12.37 -9.80
N ILE A 333 -16.87 11.66 -8.74
CA ILE A 333 -16.91 10.19 -8.74
C ILE A 333 -18.03 9.66 -9.65
N ILE A 334 -19.19 10.32 -9.67
CA ILE A 334 -20.33 9.97 -10.53
C ILE A 334 -19.95 10.17 -12.01
N LYS A 335 -19.36 11.30 -12.36
CA LYS A 335 -18.87 11.59 -13.72
C LYS A 335 -17.89 10.50 -14.20
N GLU A 336 -16.96 10.09 -13.34
CA GLU A 336 -16.04 9.01 -13.63
C GLU A 336 -16.76 7.66 -13.85
N ALA A 337 -17.73 7.35 -13.00
CA ALA A 337 -18.52 6.13 -13.12
C ALA A 337 -19.39 6.12 -14.41
N GLU A 338 -19.97 7.25 -14.78
CA GLU A 338 -20.69 7.40 -16.06
C GLU A 338 -19.77 7.10 -17.25
N GLY A 339 -18.57 7.71 -17.28
CA GLY A 339 -17.56 7.42 -18.32
C GLY A 339 -17.19 5.94 -18.36
N MET A 340 -17.06 5.30 -17.19
CA MET A 340 -16.75 3.88 -17.06
C MET A 340 -17.84 2.97 -17.67
N THR A 341 -19.13 3.35 -17.59
CA THR A 341 -20.22 2.54 -18.16
C THR A 341 -20.14 2.42 -19.69
N HIS A 342 -19.44 3.32 -20.37
CA HIS A 342 -19.21 3.33 -21.80
C HIS A 342 -17.89 2.65 -22.21
N THR A 343 -17.10 2.19 -21.24
CA THR A 343 -15.81 1.54 -21.51
C THR A 343 -16.03 0.12 -22.04
N PRO A 344 -15.33 -0.29 -23.12
CA PRO A 344 -15.40 -1.67 -23.59
C PRO A 344 -15.04 -2.66 -22.47
N GLY A 345 -15.86 -3.70 -22.29
CA GLY A 345 -15.66 -4.71 -21.24
C GLY A 345 -16.42 -4.44 -19.94
N PHE A 346 -17.01 -3.27 -19.74
CA PHE A 346 -17.86 -3.02 -18.59
C PHE A 346 -19.13 -3.88 -18.62
N LYS A 347 -19.32 -4.69 -17.58
CA LYS A 347 -20.45 -5.66 -17.47
C LYS A 347 -21.55 -5.20 -16.50
N GLY A 348 -21.50 -3.93 -16.07
CA GLY A 348 -22.42 -3.36 -15.10
C GLY A 348 -21.96 -3.49 -13.65
N TYR A 349 -20.71 -3.85 -13.39
CA TYR A 349 -20.18 -4.03 -12.04
C TYR A 349 -19.10 -2.99 -11.74
N ILE A 350 -19.36 -2.13 -10.77
CA ILE A 350 -18.33 -1.32 -10.14
C ILE A 350 -17.70 -2.20 -9.04
N HIS A 351 -16.43 -2.50 -9.21
CA HIS A 351 -15.73 -3.49 -8.37
C HIS A 351 -15.39 -2.95 -6.98
N ASP A 352 -15.14 -1.64 -6.87
CA ASP A 352 -14.85 -0.99 -5.60
C ASP A 352 -15.17 0.51 -5.68
N VAL A 353 -15.58 1.08 -4.55
CA VAL A 353 -15.69 2.53 -4.33
C VAL A 353 -14.97 2.80 -3.02
N GLY A 354 -13.66 3.05 -3.08
CA GLY A 354 -12.86 3.00 -1.88
C GLY A 354 -11.63 3.91 -1.87
N GLY A 355 -10.70 3.52 -1.05
CA GLY A 355 -9.44 4.17 -0.78
C GLY A 355 -8.61 3.33 0.18
N PRO A 356 -7.64 3.91 0.92
CA PRO A 356 -6.89 3.18 1.93
C PRO A 356 -7.77 2.51 2.99
N THR A 357 -8.92 3.10 3.26
CA THR A 357 -10.02 2.59 4.08
C THR A 357 -11.32 3.08 3.46
N ALA A 358 -12.16 2.17 2.97
CA ALA A 358 -13.30 2.52 2.12
C ALA A 358 -14.31 3.48 2.80
N ASN A 359 -14.57 3.26 4.08
CA ASN A 359 -15.54 4.04 4.82
C ASN A 359 -14.98 5.32 5.49
N PHE A 360 -13.77 5.76 5.11
CA PHE A 360 -13.21 7.05 5.55
C PHE A 360 -13.42 8.11 4.47
N ARG A 361 -14.52 8.84 4.55
CA ARG A 361 -14.85 9.88 3.56
C ARG A 361 -14.87 11.29 4.12
N GLN A 362 -14.42 11.47 5.34
CA GLN A 362 -14.36 12.79 5.99
C GLN A 362 -13.21 12.84 7.00
N PRO A 363 -12.74 14.04 7.38
CA PRO A 363 -11.78 14.19 8.46
C PRO A 363 -12.28 13.57 9.76
N ALA A 364 -11.38 12.98 10.55
CA ALA A 364 -11.77 12.31 11.80
C ALA A 364 -12.45 13.26 12.80
N CYS A 365 -12.17 14.56 12.75
CA CYS A 365 -12.81 15.57 13.59
C CYS A 365 -12.61 16.99 13.01
N LYS A 366 -13.41 17.95 13.43
CA LYS A 366 -13.32 19.36 13.01
C LYS A 366 -11.94 20.00 13.29
N LYS A 367 -11.24 19.56 14.35
CA LYS A 367 -9.90 20.06 14.68
C LYS A 367 -8.85 19.74 13.62
N GLN A 368 -8.98 18.61 12.92
CA GLN A 368 -8.02 18.22 11.88
C GLN A 368 -7.92 19.25 10.74
N LEU A 369 -9.02 19.92 10.41
CA LEU A 369 -9.04 20.91 9.33
C LEU A 369 -8.30 22.20 9.69
N GLN A 370 -8.10 22.47 10.99
CA GLN A 370 -7.48 23.71 11.48
C GLN A 370 -6.08 23.50 12.06
N ARG A 371 -5.88 22.38 12.76
CA ARG A 371 -4.68 22.11 13.57
C ARG A 371 -4.00 20.80 13.21
N GLY A 372 -4.48 20.10 12.17
CA GLY A 372 -3.95 18.82 11.75
C GLY A 372 -4.28 17.63 12.67
N ALA A 373 -3.65 16.52 12.41
CA ALA A 373 -3.79 15.28 13.18
C ALA A 373 -3.00 15.36 14.50
N CYS A 374 -3.58 14.83 15.57
CA CYS A 374 -2.93 14.82 16.89
C CYS A 374 -1.58 14.06 16.84
N PRO A 375 -0.46 14.65 17.28
CA PRO A 375 0.86 14.02 17.19
C PRO A 375 1.00 12.80 18.13
N THR A 376 0.27 12.78 19.26
CA THR A 376 0.41 11.77 20.32
C THR A 376 -0.79 10.86 20.48
N ARG A 377 -1.92 11.11 19.77
CA ARG A 377 -3.13 10.30 19.89
C ARG A 377 -3.61 9.79 18.54
N GLN A 378 -4.03 8.53 18.50
CA GLN A 378 -4.77 7.96 17.38
C GLN A 378 -6.28 8.20 17.55
N CYS A 379 -7.01 8.31 16.43
CA CYS A 379 -8.43 8.64 16.47
C CYS A 379 -9.32 7.48 16.93
N LEU A 380 -8.86 6.23 16.71
CA LEU A 380 -9.61 4.99 16.98
C LEU A 380 -8.97 4.11 18.05
N PHE A 381 -7.77 4.46 18.52
CA PHE A 381 -7.04 3.63 19.51
C PHE A 381 -6.61 4.48 20.73
N PRO A 382 -6.64 3.91 21.95
CA PRO A 382 -7.15 2.57 22.35
C PRO A 382 -8.67 2.44 22.29
N SER A 383 -9.36 3.55 22.22
CA SER A 383 -10.81 3.67 22.02
C SER A 383 -11.11 4.86 21.14
N PRO A 384 -12.29 4.94 20.50
CA PRO A 384 -12.69 6.09 19.70
C PRO A 384 -12.51 7.40 20.47
N CYS A 385 -11.90 8.39 19.82
CA CYS A 385 -11.72 9.72 20.41
C CYS A 385 -13.07 10.38 20.61
N LYS A 386 -13.27 11.07 21.76
CA LYS A 386 -14.52 11.78 22.05
C LYS A 386 -14.92 12.86 21.01
N ASN A 387 -13.94 13.32 20.22
CA ASN A 387 -14.18 14.28 19.15
C ASN A 387 -14.31 13.60 17.77
N LEU A 388 -14.27 12.25 17.71
CA LEU A 388 -14.41 11.53 16.45
C LEU A 388 -15.79 11.77 15.85
N ILE A 389 -15.82 12.09 14.57
CA ILE A 389 -17.06 12.17 13.79
C ILE A 389 -17.19 10.82 13.06
N ALA A 390 -18.05 9.96 13.56
CA ALA A 390 -18.39 8.70 12.92
C ALA A 390 -19.74 8.83 12.21
N ASP A 391 -19.69 9.14 10.93
CA ASP A 391 -20.86 9.38 10.08
C ASP A 391 -20.59 8.86 8.67
N HIS A 392 -21.47 8.01 8.17
CA HIS A 392 -21.38 7.43 6.82
C HIS A 392 -22.43 8.00 5.85
N THR A 393 -23.13 9.07 6.21
CA THR A 393 -24.24 9.65 5.41
C THR A 393 -23.77 10.05 4.01
N ASP A 394 -22.63 10.73 3.88
CA ASP A 394 -22.06 11.12 2.58
C ASP A 394 -21.71 9.89 1.74
N TYR A 395 -21.04 8.90 2.34
CA TYR A 395 -20.66 7.68 1.64
C TYR A 395 -21.88 6.88 1.17
N LEU A 396 -22.89 6.77 2.02
CA LEU A 396 -24.15 6.10 1.68
C LEU A 396 -24.89 6.83 0.55
N SER A 397 -24.93 8.17 0.58
CA SER A 397 -25.50 8.99 -0.48
C SER A 397 -24.82 8.71 -1.83
N LEU A 398 -23.48 8.72 -1.87
CA LEU A 398 -22.70 8.38 -3.05
C LEU A 398 -23.04 7.00 -3.59
N LEU A 399 -23.02 5.97 -2.73
CA LEU A 399 -23.30 4.58 -3.13
C LEU A 399 -24.72 4.42 -3.69
N ARG A 400 -25.69 5.11 -3.12
CA ARG A 400 -27.08 5.14 -3.63
C ARG A 400 -27.18 5.77 -5.01
N LYS A 401 -26.46 6.88 -5.26
CA LYS A 401 -26.39 7.55 -6.57
C LYS A 401 -25.74 6.62 -7.60
N LEU A 402 -24.60 6.02 -7.29
CA LEU A 402 -23.89 5.10 -8.18
C LEU A 402 -24.76 3.87 -8.57
N ARG A 403 -25.55 3.32 -7.65
CA ARG A 403 -26.48 2.21 -7.95
C ARG A 403 -27.59 2.57 -8.92
N LYS A 404 -27.91 3.87 -9.04
CA LYS A 404 -28.98 4.37 -9.92
C LYS A 404 -28.48 4.73 -11.33
N LEU A 405 -27.18 4.70 -11.57
CA LEU A 405 -26.62 5.04 -12.88
C LEU A 405 -27.07 4.04 -13.95
N PRO A 406 -27.46 4.50 -15.16
CA PRO A 406 -27.75 3.62 -16.27
C PRO A 406 -26.55 2.70 -16.57
N GLY A 407 -26.83 1.42 -16.82
CA GLY A 407 -25.80 0.43 -17.09
C GLY A 407 -25.12 -0.16 -15.85
N VAL A 408 -25.29 0.40 -14.65
CA VAL A 408 -24.77 -0.16 -13.40
C VAL A 408 -25.76 -1.16 -12.82
N LYS A 409 -25.31 -2.40 -12.64
CA LYS A 409 -26.07 -3.49 -12.03
C LYS A 409 -25.79 -3.65 -10.55
N LYS A 410 -24.50 -3.52 -10.15
CA LYS A 410 -24.05 -3.61 -8.77
C LYS A 410 -22.84 -2.74 -8.51
N VAL A 411 -22.75 -2.24 -7.28
CA VAL A 411 -21.62 -1.48 -6.75
C VAL A 411 -21.09 -2.24 -5.54
N PHE A 412 -19.86 -2.75 -5.64
CA PHE A 412 -19.20 -3.46 -4.54
C PHE A 412 -18.25 -2.58 -3.77
N ILE A 413 -17.96 -2.96 -2.53
CA ILE A 413 -16.90 -2.41 -1.70
C ILE A 413 -15.94 -3.57 -1.41
N ARG A 414 -14.73 -3.49 -1.99
CA ARG A 414 -13.65 -4.48 -1.80
C ARG A 414 -12.50 -3.94 -0.96
N SER A 415 -12.30 -2.64 -0.95
CA SER A 415 -11.39 -1.98 -0.01
C SER A 415 -11.82 -2.25 1.43
N GLY A 416 -10.85 -2.36 2.33
CA GLY A 416 -11.15 -2.74 3.71
C GLY A 416 -12.10 -1.74 4.40
N ILE A 417 -13.12 -2.29 5.05
CA ILE A 417 -13.98 -1.55 5.96
C ILE A 417 -13.33 -1.49 7.34
N ARG A 418 -13.23 -0.28 7.88
CA ARG A 418 -12.80 -0.09 9.27
C ARG A 418 -13.99 -0.38 10.20
N PHE A 419 -14.00 -1.57 10.78
CA PHE A 419 -15.15 -2.08 11.54
C PHE A 419 -15.39 -1.32 12.86
N ASP A 420 -14.33 -0.87 13.54
CA ASP A 420 -14.42 -0.07 14.76
C ASP A 420 -15.00 1.34 14.49
N TYR A 421 -14.69 1.94 13.34
CA TYR A 421 -15.31 3.19 12.89
C TYR A 421 -16.77 2.98 12.48
N LEU A 422 -17.08 1.85 11.84
CA LEU A 422 -18.45 1.47 11.50
C LEU A 422 -19.33 1.27 12.75
N LEU A 423 -18.77 0.66 13.80
CA LEU A 423 -19.48 0.50 15.09
C LEU A 423 -19.67 1.81 15.85
N ALA A 424 -18.78 2.79 15.63
CA ALA A 424 -18.87 4.11 16.27
C ALA A 424 -19.94 5.01 15.63
N ASP A 425 -20.48 4.67 14.46
CA ASP A 425 -21.60 5.36 13.85
C ASP A 425 -22.89 5.06 14.66
N PRO A 426 -23.58 6.09 15.16
CA PRO A 426 -24.83 5.88 15.90
C PRO A 426 -25.97 5.34 15.03
N SER A 427 -25.87 5.45 13.71
CA SER A 427 -26.85 4.96 12.74
C SER A 427 -26.46 3.61 12.16
N ASP A 428 -27.38 2.64 12.20
CA ASP A 428 -27.19 1.34 11.52
C ASP A 428 -27.53 1.37 10.02
N THR A 429 -27.96 2.50 9.50
CA THR A 429 -28.46 2.61 8.11
C THR A 429 -27.40 2.22 7.10
N PHE A 430 -26.17 2.75 7.23
CA PHE A 430 -25.08 2.37 6.35
C PHE A 430 -24.73 0.88 6.49
N PHE A 431 -24.67 0.36 7.72
CA PHE A 431 -24.33 -1.05 7.94
C PHE A 431 -25.34 -2.00 7.29
N LYS A 432 -26.64 -1.71 7.41
CA LYS A 432 -27.70 -2.50 6.75
C LYS A 432 -27.59 -2.44 5.23
N GLU A 433 -27.39 -1.25 4.64
CA GLU A 433 -27.26 -1.13 3.19
C GLU A 433 -25.96 -1.73 2.66
N LEU A 434 -24.85 -1.64 3.41
CA LEU A 434 -23.60 -2.33 3.11
C LEU A 434 -23.85 -3.83 2.92
N VAL A 435 -24.48 -4.48 3.89
CA VAL A 435 -24.81 -5.91 3.85
C VAL A 435 -25.74 -6.22 2.68
N ARG A 436 -26.81 -5.44 2.50
CA ARG A 436 -27.85 -5.72 1.51
C ARG A 436 -27.40 -5.54 0.06
N TYR A 437 -26.52 -4.55 -0.22
CA TYR A 437 -26.26 -4.11 -1.60
C TYR A 437 -24.80 -4.18 -2.04
N HIS A 438 -23.82 -4.13 -1.11
CA HIS A 438 -22.44 -3.82 -1.46
C HIS A 438 -21.44 -4.96 -1.20
N ILE A 439 -21.90 -6.08 -0.65
CA ILE A 439 -21.08 -7.26 -0.37
C ILE A 439 -21.41 -8.36 -1.36
N SER A 440 -20.39 -9.00 -1.93
CA SER A 440 -20.52 -10.10 -2.91
C SER A 440 -20.52 -11.50 -2.27
N GLY A 441 -20.93 -11.62 -1.00
CA GLY A 441 -20.93 -12.88 -0.24
C GLY A 441 -19.87 -12.94 0.86
N GLN A 442 -18.78 -12.18 0.73
CA GLN A 442 -17.72 -12.12 1.73
C GLN A 442 -17.35 -10.68 2.04
N LEU A 443 -17.35 -10.33 3.33
CA LEU A 443 -16.82 -9.04 3.81
C LEU A 443 -15.43 -9.25 4.40
N LYS A 444 -14.44 -8.62 3.79
CA LYS A 444 -13.05 -8.64 4.26
C LYS A 444 -12.84 -7.53 5.30
N VAL A 445 -12.37 -7.90 6.47
CA VAL A 445 -12.00 -6.97 7.55
C VAL A 445 -10.65 -7.35 8.15
N ALA A 446 -9.96 -6.40 8.74
CA ALA A 446 -8.61 -6.57 9.23
C ALA A 446 -8.52 -6.41 10.76
N PRO A 447 -8.94 -7.41 11.57
CA PRO A 447 -8.69 -7.41 13.01
C PRO A 447 -7.21 -7.57 13.35
N GLU A 448 -6.44 -8.22 12.49
CA GLU A 448 -5.01 -8.51 12.53
C GLU A 448 -4.61 -9.55 13.57
N HIS A 449 -5.14 -9.51 14.78
CA HIS A 449 -4.86 -10.46 15.87
C HIS A 449 -6.05 -10.55 16.84
N VAL A 450 -5.97 -11.45 17.83
CA VAL A 450 -6.98 -11.61 18.89
C VAL A 450 -6.44 -11.30 20.27
N SER A 451 -5.15 -11.19 20.41
CA SER A 451 -4.51 -10.80 21.69
C SER A 451 -4.50 -9.29 21.84
N ASP A 452 -5.07 -8.78 22.92
CA ASP A 452 -5.09 -7.34 23.22
C ASP A 452 -3.68 -6.77 23.45
N GLN A 453 -2.74 -7.59 23.91
CA GLN A 453 -1.34 -7.21 24.03
C GLN A 453 -0.74 -6.90 22.65
N VAL A 454 -0.94 -7.77 21.67
CA VAL A 454 -0.44 -7.59 20.29
C VAL A 454 -1.19 -6.45 19.61
N LEU A 455 -2.51 -6.39 19.76
CA LEU A 455 -3.36 -5.34 19.19
C LEU A 455 -2.97 -3.95 19.69
N ARG A 456 -2.60 -3.82 20.98
CA ARG A 456 -2.09 -2.57 21.56
C ARG A 456 -0.80 -2.11 20.87
N VAL A 457 0.14 -3.02 20.62
CA VAL A 457 1.39 -2.72 19.90
C VAL A 457 1.10 -2.34 18.45
N MET A 458 0.13 -2.99 17.80
CA MET A 458 -0.33 -2.67 16.45
C MET A 458 -1.07 -1.33 16.35
N GLY A 459 -1.55 -0.76 17.47
CA GLY A 459 -2.44 0.42 17.45
C GLY A 459 -3.83 0.09 16.91
N LYS A 460 -4.33 -1.12 17.22
CA LYS A 460 -5.66 -1.64 16.85
C LYS A 460 -6.59 -1.69 18.06
N PRO A 461 -7.92 -1.63 17.86
CA PRO A 461 -8.87 -1.76 18.96
C PRO A 461 -8.77 -3.12 19.64
N PRO A 462 -9.18 -3.25 20.92
CA PRO A 462 -9.26 -4.54 21.62
C PRO A 462 -10.11 -5.56 20.86
N HIS A 463 -9.80 -6.85 21.03
CA HIS A 463 -10.50 -7.95 20.36
C HIS A 463 -12.02 -7.96 20.58
N ALA A 464 -12.48 -7.56 21.76
CA ALA A 464 -13.89 -7.42 22.08
C ALA A 464 -14.68 -6.54 21.11
N VAL A 465 -14.04 -5.49 20.54
CA VAL A 465 -14.66 -4.64 19.53
C VAL A 465 -14.90 -5.41 18.23
N TYR A 466 -13.96 -6.26 17.85
CA TYR A 466 -14.15 -7.13 16.68
C TYR A 466 -15.25 -8.17 16.90
N GLN A 467 -15.33 -8.75 18.10
CA GLN A 467 -16.42 -9.68 18.45
C GLN A 467 -17.79 -9.00 18.35
N GLN A 468 -17.94 -7.80 18.91
CA GLN A 468 -19.19 -7.00 18.78
C GLN A 468 -19.55 -6.74 17.31
N PHE A 469 -18.54 -6.44 16.48
CA PHE A 469 -18.77 -6.26 15.05
C PHE A 469 -19.29 -7.55 14.39
N VAL A 470 -18.68 -8.71 14.66
CA VAL A 470 -19.10 -9.99 14.09
C VAL A 470 -20.51 -10.36 14.50
N GLU A 471 -20.87 -10.17 15.77
CA GLU A 471 -22.22 -10.41 16.29
C GLU A 471 -23.25 -9.49 15.62
N LYS A 472 -22.95 -8.21 15.52
CA LYS A 472 -23.82 -7.24 14.84
C LYS A 472 -23.96 -7.56 13.36
N TYR A 473 -22.87 -7.96 12.68
CA TYR A 473 -22.89 -8.37 11.28
C TYR A 473 -23.78 -9.59 11.05
N LYS A 474 -23.68 -10.63 11.90
CA LYS A 474 -24.54 -11.81 11.83
C LYS A 474 -26.02 -11.43 11.98
N ARG A 475 -26.35 -10.66 13.01
CA ARG A 475 -27.72 -10.19 13.25
C ARG A 475 -28.29 -9.41 12.06
N ILE A 476 -27.50 -8.51 11.47
CA ILE A 476 -27.96 -7.75 10.29
C ILE A 476 -28.13 -8.67 9.08
N ASN A 477 -27.24 -9.65 8.84
CA ASN A 477 -27.42 -10.64 7.77
C ASN A 477 -28.73 -11.42 7.92
N GLU A 478 -29.07 -11.85 9.12
CA GLU A 478 -30.33 -12.54 9.42
C GLU A 478 -31.53 -11.63 9.15
N GLN A 479 -31.47 -10.38 9.62
CA GLN A 479 -32.56 -9.40 9.40
C GLN A 479 -32.78 -9.07 7.92
N GLU A 480 -31.69 -9.01 7.12
CA GLU A 480 -31.73 -8.70 5.69
C GLU A 480 -31.90 -9.95 4.81
N GLY A 481 -32.03 -11.15 5.41
CA GLY A 481 -32.15 -12.41 4.70
C GLY A 481 -30.95 -12.80 3.86
N MET A 482 -29.76 -12.32 4.24
CA MET A 482 -28.51 -12.53 3.49
C MET A 482 -27.70 -13.71 4.05
N ARG A 483 -26.91 -14.34 3.19
CA ARG A 483 -25.97 -15.43 3.57
C ARG A 483 -24.56 -15.00 3.21
N GLN A 484 -23.96 -14.18 4.07
CA GLN A 484 -22.63 -13.64 3.84
C GLN A 484 -21.72 -13.95 5.02
N TYR A 485 -20.39 -13.98 4.76
CA TYR A 485 -19.39 -14.36 5.73
C TYR A 485 -18.38 -13.24 5.94
N VAL A 486 -17.86 -13.11 7.17
CA VAL A 486 -16.71 -12.27 7.47
C VAL A 486 -15.44 -13.08 7.20
N VAL A 487 -14.51 -12.49 6.44
CA VAL A 487 -13.18 -13.03 6.20
C VAL A 487 -12.17 -12.15 6.93
N PRO A 488 -11.65 -12.58 8.09
CA PRO A 488 -10.67 -11.81 8.85
C PRO A 488 -9.29 -11.91 8.21
N TYR A 489 -8.65 -10.76 7.98
CA TYR A 489 -7.22 -10.71 7.75
C TYR A 489 -6.48 -10.76 9.09
N LEU A 490 -5.58 -11.73 9.23
CA LEU A 490 -4.83 -11.98 10.45
C LEU A 490 -3.34 -12.02 10.13
N MET A 491 -2.52 -11.54 11.05
CA MET A 491 -1.08 -11.37 10.90
C MET A 491 -0.33 -12.13 11.99
N SER A 492 0.67 -12.93 11.60
CA SER A 492 1.61 -13.56 12.52
C SER A 492 2.89 -12.74 12.69
N SER A 493 3.63 -13.02 13.72
CA SER A 493 5.01 -12.55 13.94
C SER A 493 5.17 -11.03 14.01
N HIS A 494 4.12 -10.29 14.37
CA HIS A 494 4.23 -8.86 14.66
C HIS A 494 5.02 -8.62 15.97
N PRO A 495 5.77 -7.52 16.12
CA PRO A 495 6.29 -7.10 17.42
C PRO A 495 5.21 -7.14 18.51
N GLY A 496 5.53 -7.70 19.69
CA GLY A 496 4.59 -7.97 20.77
C GLY A 496 3.96 -9.36 20.73
N CYS A 497 4.08 -10.13 19.64
CA CYS A 497 3.51 -11.48 19.54
C CYS A 497 4.49 -12.52 20.07
N THR A 498 4.32 -12.92 21.34
CA THR A 498 5.03 -14.07 21.92
C THR A 498 4.42 -15.39 21.42
N MET A 499 5.01 -16.53 21.78
CA MET A 499 4.47 -17.83 21.40
C MET A 499 3.09 -18.09 22.05
N GLU A 500 2.90 -17.65 23.28
CA GLU A 500 1.62 -17.73 23.99
C GLU A 500 0.53 -16.94 23.28
N GLU A 501 0.86 -15.73 22.79
CA GLU A 501 -0.09 -14.90 22.07
C GLU A 501 -0.44 -15.50 20.68
N ALA A 502 0.51 -16.17 20.03
CA ALA A 502 0.26 -16.90 18.80
C ALA A 502 -0.65 -18.14 19.02
N VAL A 503 -0.51 -18.81 20.17
CA VAL A 503 -1.39 -19.92 20.56
C VAL A 503 -2.82 -19.42 20.79
N LYS A 504 -3.02 -18.27 21.46
CA LYS A 504 -4.36 -17.67 21.61
C LYS A 504 -5.05 -17.43 20.26
N LEU A 505 -4.28 -17.00 19.25
CA LEU A 505 -4.81 -16.84 17.90
C LEU A 505 -5.23 -18.18 17.29
N ALA A 506 -4.44 -19.24 17.48
CA ALA A 506 -4.79 -20.59 17.02
C ALA A 506 -6.03 -21.15 17.72
N GLU A 507 -6.20 -20.91 19.03
CA GLU A 507 -7.41 -21.27 19.78
C GLU A 507 -8.65 -20.56 19.22
N TYR A 508 -8.55 -19.26 18.96
CA TYR A 508 -9.63 -18.50 18.32
C TYR A 508 -10.02 -19.07 16.96
N LEU A 509 -9.03 -19.42 16.12
CA LEU A 509 -9.28 -20.04 14.80
C LEU A 509 -9.96 -21.39 14.91
N ARG A 510 -9.63 -22.19 15.94
CA ARG A 510 -10.32 -23.45 16.28
C ARG A 510 -11.77 -23.18 16.67
N ASP A 511 -12.00 -22.26 17.62
CA ASP A 511 -13.31 -22.01 18.22
C ASP A 511 -14.27 -21.34 17.22
N SER A 512 -13.77 -20.49 16.34
CA SER A 512 -14.52 -19.90 15.23
C SER A 512 -14.69 -20.84 14.02
N ASN A 513 -14.05 -22.01 14.05
CA ASN A 513 -13.96 -22.94 12.92
C ASN A 513 -13.49 -22.27 11.62
N HIS A 514 -12.58 -21.29 11.75
CA HIS A 514 -12.02 -20.58 10.62
C HIS A 514 -10.64 -21.14 10.27
N GLU A 515 -10.43 -21.50 9.00
CA GLU A 515 -9.13 -21.92 8.49
C GLU A 515 -8.65 -20.92 7.43
N PRO A 516 -7.64 -20.09 7.75
CA PRO A 516 -7.13 -19.13 6.78
C PRO A 516 -6.44 -19.83 5.62
N GLU A 517 -6.90 -19.59 4.40
CA GLU A 517 -6.22 -20.08 3.19
C GLU A 517 -4.86 -19.42 3.01
N GLN A 518 -4.82 -18.10 3.26
CA GLN A 518 -3.61 -17.28 3.19
C GLN A 518 -3.29 -16.72 4.57
N VAL A 519 -2.02 -16.79 4.95
CA VAL A 519 -1.48 -16.24 6.19
C VAL A 519 -0.50 -15.14 5.84
N GLN A 520 -0.64 -14.00 6.47
CA GLN A 520 0.31 -12.89 6.38
C GLN A 520 1.23 -12.91 7.59
N ASP A 521 2.54 -12.94 7.36
CA ASP A 521 3.52 -12.61 8.38
C ASP A 521 3.74 -11.11 8.39
N PHE A 522 4.06 -10.54 9.54
CA PHE A 522 4.48 -9.15 9.63
C PHE A 522 5.66 -8.89 8.69
N TYR A 523 5.50 -7.91 7.81
CA TYR A 523 6.51 -7.50 6.86
C TYR A 523 7.15 -6.18 7.33
N PRO A 524 8.44 -6.17 7.71
CA PRO A 524 9.11 -4.96 8.14
C PRO A 524 9.29 -3.97 6.99
N THR A 525 8.27 -3.15 6.76
CA THR A 525 8.30 -2.09 5.74
C THR A 525 9.04 -0.88 6.29
N PRO A 526 10.01 -0.29 5.55
CA PRO A 526 10.75 0.87 6.04
C PRO A 526 9.84 2.00 6.54
N SER A 527 10.31 2.74 7.52
CA SER A 527 9.63 3.91 8.10
C SER A 527 8.22 3.63 8.64
N THR A 528 8.03 2.47 9.29
CA THR A 528 6.84 2.20 10.10
C THR A 528 7.21 2.00 11.57
N LEU A 529 6.31 2.35 12.49
CA LEU A 529 6.52 2.13 13.93
C LEU A 529 6.90 0.68 14.24
N SER A 530 6.18 -0.28 13.64
CA SER A 530 6.42 -1.71 13.86
C SER A 530 7.78 -2.17 13.33
N THR A 531 8.28 -1.55 12.26
CA THR A 531 9.63 -1.84 11.73
C THR A 531 10.73 -1.31 12.66
N VAL A 532 10.51 -0.15 13.25
CA VAL A 532 11.44 0.38 14.28
C VAL A 532 11.44 -0.52 15.50
N MET A 533 10.26 -0.95 15.98
CA MET A 533 10.15 -1.94 17.07
C MET A 533 10.87 -3.24 16.71
N TYR A 534 10.70 -3.72 15.48
CA TYR A 534 11.33 -4.95 14.99
C TYR A 534 12.85 -4.87 15.04
N TYR A 535 13.42 -3.75 14.61
CA TYR A 535 14.87 -3.56 14.63
C TYR A 535 15.42 -3.32 16.03
N THR A 536 14.81 -2.39 16.77
CA THR A 536 15.35 -1.87 18.04
C THR A 536 14.93 -2.66 19.27
N GLY A 537 13.81 -3.39 19.23
CA GLY A 537 13.18 -3.99 20.40
C GLY A 537 12.50 -2.98 21.33
N LEU A 538 12.28 -1.74 20.86
CA LEU A 538 11.68 -0.65 21.64
C LEU A 538 10.44 -0.09 20.91
N ASP A 539 9.40 0.26 21.67
CA ASP A 539 8.30 1.07 21.12
C ASP A 539 8.73 2.54 21.04
N PRO A 540 8.91 3.14 19.85
CA PRO A 540 9.38 4.51 19.73
C PRO A 540 8.40 5.56 20.27
N ARG A 541 7.17 5.18 20.64
CA ARG A 541 6.19 6.06 21.28
C ARG A 541 6.42 6.24 22.77
N THR A 542 6.91 5.17 23.45
CA THR A 542 7.09 5.09 24.91
C THR A 542 8.52 4.82 25.34
N MET A 543 9.37 4.34 24.41
CA MET A 543 10.72 3.81 24.67
C MET A 543 10.75 2.58 25.59
N GLU A 544 9.62 1.90 25.75
CA GLU A 544 9.52 0.64 26.48
C GLU A 544 9.94 -0.54 25.64
N PRO A 545 10.53 -1.60 26.23
CA PRO A 545 10.87 -2.83 25.53
C PRO A 545 9.64 -3.51 24.93
N VAL A 546 9.80 -4.03 23.71
CA VAL A 546 8.79 -4.83 23.00
C VAL A 546 9.42 -6.14 22.58
N TYR A 547 8.74 -7.25 22.89
CA TYR A 547 9.14 -8.56 22.39
C TYR A 547 9.09 -8.59 20.86
N VAL A 548 10.11 -9.19 20.23
CA VAL A 548 10.18 -9.30 18.76
C VAL A 548 10.56 -10.72 18.34
N PRO A 549 9.70 -11.44 17.61
CA PRO A 549 10.02 -12.75 17.06
C PRO A 549 10.99 -12.61 15.87
N LYS A 550 12.30 -12.53 16.14
CA LYS A 550 13.33 -12.38 15.09
C LYS A 550 13.77 -13.71 14.49
N ASN A 551 13.74 -14.79 15.29
CA ASN A 551 14.20 -16.10 14.84
C ASN A 551 13.31 -16.66 13.73
N PRO A 552 13.87 -17.04 12.55
CA PRO A 552 13.08 -17.58 11.45
C PRO A 552 12.28 -18.85 11.81
N HIS A 553 12.82 -19.71 12.68
CA HIS A 553 12.12 -20.92 13.13
C HIS A 553 10.90 -20.56 14.02
N GLU A 554 11.06 -19.57 14.89
CA GLU A 554 9.94 -19.07 15.69
C GLU A 554 8.83 -18.47 14.81
N LYS A 555 9.20 -17.67 13.80
CA LYS A 555 8.22 -17.15 12.82
C LYS A 555 7.49 -18.28 12.10
N ALA A 556 8.23 -19.34 11.73
CA ALA A 556 7.62 -20.51 11.09
C ALA A 556 6.64 -21.23 12.02
N MET A 557 6.93 -21.33 13.33
CA MET A 557 6.02 -21.89 14.32
C MET A 557 4.77 -21.03 14.50
N GLN A 558 4.91 -19.71 14.66
CA GLN A 558 3.75 -18.79 14.78
C GLN A 558 2.85 -18.84 13.54
N ARG A 559 3.45 -18.91 12.36
CA ARG A 559 2.73 -19.09 11.10
C ARG A 559 2.02 -20.44 11.03
N ALA A 560 2.69 -21.51 11.44
CA ALA A 560 2.13 -22.85 11.43
C ALA A 560 0.90 -22.97 12.36
N LEU A 561 0.91 -22.29 13.51
CA LEU A 561 -0.21 -22.21 14.44
C LEU A 561 -1.48 -21.65 13.75
N MET A 562 -1.36 -20.67 12.85
CA MET A 562 -2.53 -20.14 12.11
C MET A 562 -3.12 -21.16 11.11
N GLN A 563 -2.35 -22.16 10.71
CA GLN A 563 -2.75 -23.22 9.79
C GLN A 563 -2.50 -24.62 10.42
N TYR A 564 -2.84 -24.74 11.69
CA TYR A 564 -2.53 -25.92 12.51
C TYR A 564 -3.13 -27.22 12.01
N ARG A 565 -4.22 -27.15 11.22
CA ARG A 565 -4.87 -28.33 10.62
C ARG A 565 -4.09 -28.93 9.45
N ARG A 566 -3.15 -28.20 8.85
CA ARG A 566 -2.36 -28.68 7.71
C ARG A 566 -1.35 -29.73 8.16
N PRO A 567 -1.35 -30.94 7.57
CA PRO A 567 -0.45 -32.05 7.97
C PRO A 567 1.03 -31.66 8.01
N GLN A 568 1.49 -30.86 7.04
CA GLN A 568 2.88 -30.41 6.96
C GLN A 568 3.30 -29.49 8.13
N ASN A 569 2.36 -28.88 8.83
CA ASN A 569 2.63 -27.98 9.95
C ASN A 569 2.69 -28.72 11.31
N TYR A 570 2.36 -30.01 11.34
CA TYR A 570 2.19 -30.76 12.59
C TYR A 570 3.36 -30.64 13.55
N PHE A 571 4.59 -30.85 13.08
CA PHE A 571 5.78 -30.82 13.96
C PHE A 571 6.07 -29.41 14.49
N LEU A 572 5.91 -28.38 13.65
CA LEU A 572 6.07 -26.98 14.06
C LEU A 572 5.00 -26.58 15.09
N VAL A 573 3.76 -27.00 14.89
CA VAL A 573 2.66 -26.72 15.83
C VAL A 573 2.91 -27.43 17.15
N ARG A 574 3.33 -28.70 17.15
CA ARG A 574 3.67 -29.45 18.36
C ARG A 574 4.79 -28.78 19.14
N GLU A 575 5.87 -28.39 18.48
CA GLU A 575 6.98 -27.66 19.10
C GLU A 575 6.53 -26.31 19.67
N ALA A 576 5.73 -25.55 18.93
CA ALA A 576 5.17 -24.28 19.37
C ALA A 576 4.35 -24.44 20.67
N LEU A 577 3.47 -25.44 20.72
CA LEU A 577 2.67 -25.73 21.91
C LEU A 577 3.52 -26.16 23.11
N GLN A 578 4.57 -26.94 22.88
CA GLN A 578 5.52 -27.33 23.95
C GLN A 578 6.27 -26.09 24.48
N LYS A 579 6.77 -25.22 23.59
CA LYS A 579 7.45 -23.97 23.98
C LYS A 579 6.55 -22.98 24.72
N ALA A 580 5.28 -22.93 24.36
CA ALA A 580 4.28 -22.11 25.04
C ALA A 580 3.76 -22.74 26.34
N GLY A 581 4.22 -23.94 26.73
CA GLY A 581 3.70 -24.66 27.90
C GLY A 581 2.25 -25.15 27.75
N ARG A 582 1.73 -25.22 26.51
CA ARG A 582 0.34 -25.53 26.19
C ARG A 582 0.16 -26.96 25.63
N THR A 583 0.78 -27.94 26.33
CA THR A 583 0.65 -29.35 25.98
C THR A 583 -0.78 -29.88 26.16
N ASP A 584 -1.63 -29.19 26.91
CA ASP A 584 -3.06 -29.42 27.06
C ASP A 584 -3.82 -29.35 25.73
N LEU A 585 -3.27 -28.65 24.74
CA LEU A 585 -3.83 -28.54 23.40
C LEU A 585 -3.40 -29.68 22.45
N ILE A 586 -2.65 -30.65 22.95
CA ILE A 586 -2.26 -31.87 22.21
C ILE A 586 -3.06 -33.03 22.78
N GLY A 587 -4.06 -33.55 22.04
CA GLY A 587 -4.92 -34.60 22.53
C GLY A 587 -6.08 -34.92 21.61
N PHE A 588 -7.13 -35.52 22.18
CA PHE A 588 -8.28 -36.01 21.42
C PHE A 588 -9.55 -35.19 21.62
N THR A 589 -9.55 -34.27 22.58
CA THR A 589 -10.74 -33.47 22.88
C THR A 589 -10.96 -32.38 21.82
N PRO A 590 -12.19 -31.87 21.66
CA PRO A 590 -12.46 -30.75 20.74
C PRO A 590 -11.65 -29.47 21.04
N LYS A 591 -11.13 -29.33 22.27
CA LYS A 591 -10.29 -28.20 22.66
C LYS A 591 -8.85 -28.33 22.17
N CYS A 592 -8.40 -29.51 21.74
CA CYS A 592 -7.04 -29.71 21.25
C CYS A 592 -6.88 -29.17 19.82
N LEU A 593 -5.68 -28.64 19.53
CA LEU A 593 -5.32 -28.18 18.20
C LEU A 593 -4.81 -29.32 17.32
N ILE A 594 -4.01 -30.22 17.90
CA ILE A 594 -3.45 -31.37 17.18
C ILE A 594 -3.58 -32.66 18.02
N ARG A 595 -3.50 -33.78 17.35
CA ARG A 595 -3.45 -35.12 17.98
C ARG A 595 -2.05 -35.42 18.50
N PRO A 596 -1.87 -36.38 19.44
CA PRO A 596 -0.55 -36.77 19.96
C PRO A 596 0.39 -37.39 18.93
N TYR A 597 -0.14 -37.88 17.83
CA TYR A 597 0.60 -38.50 16.72
C TYR A 597 0.37 -37.75 15.42
N PRO A 598 1.38 -37.71 14.51
CA PRO A 598 1.24 -37.02 13.23
C PRO A 598 0.15 -37.65 12.36
N PRO A 599 -0.53 -36.85 11.54
CA PRO A 599 -1.47 -37.36 10.56
C PRO A 599 -0.76 -38.35 9.64
N LYS A 600 -1.40 -39.47 9.29
CA LYS A 600 -0.87 -40.38 8.28
C LYS A 600 -0.72 -39.61 6.96
N GLU A 601 0.46 -39.63 6.39
CA GLU A 601 0.66 -39.11 5.04
C GLU A 601 -0.32 -39.84 4.10
N LYS A 602 -1.23 -39.11 3.48
CA LYS A 602 -1.87 -39.62 2.27
C LYS A 602 -0.74 -39.78 1.26
N LYS A 603 -0.35 -41.03 0.95
CA LYS A 603 0.52 -41.29 -0.20
C LYS A 603 -0.11 -40.53 -1.37
N SER A 604 0.53 -39.50 -1.84
CA SER A 604 0.17 -38.84 -3.09
C SER A 604 0.17 -39.93 -4.14
N GLY A 605 -1.03 -40.31 -4.64
CA GLY A 605 -1.13 -41.19 -5.78
C GLY A 605 -0.20 -40.64 -6.86
N ALA A 606 0.58 -41.51 -7.46
CA ALA A 606 1.37 -41.19 -8.62
C ALA A 606 0.51 -40.39 -9.61
N PRO A 607 1.08 -39.39 -10.32
CA PRO A 607 0.30 -38.68 -11.32
C PRO A 607 -0.29 -39.71 -12.28
N GLU A 608 -1.61 -39.79 -12.35
CA GLU A 608 -2.29 -40.51 -13.42
C GLU A 608 -1.69 -40.02 -14.73
N GLN A 609 -0.91 -40.87 -15.36
CA GLN A 609 -0.49 -40.70 -16.73
C GLN A 609 -1.76 -40.50 -17.54
N ALA A 610 -1.87 -39.35 -18.19
CA ALA A 610 -2.93 -39.07 -19.13
C ALA A 610 -3.01 -40.24 -20.14
N ALA A 611 -3.95 -41.12 -19.88
CA ALA A 611 -4.26 -42.19 -20.81
C ALA A 611 -4.81 -41.54 -22.08
N ASP A 612 -4.07 -41.73 -23.17
CA ASP A 612 -4.44 -41.41 -24.54
C ASP A 612 -5.91 -41.75 -24.78
N ARG A 613 -6.79 -40.78 -24.78
CA ARG A 613 -8.17 -40.93 -25.26
C ARG A 613 -8.11 -41.07 -26.78
N LYS A 614 -8.00 -42.31 -27.23
CA LYS A 614 -8.30 -42.68 -28.63
C LYS A 614 -9.68 -42.13 -28.96
N THR A 615 -9.72 -41.21 -29.90
CA THR A 615 -10.91 -40.69 -30.53
C THR A 615 -11.64 -41.82 -31.26
N THR A 616 -12.78 -42.23 -30.71
CA THR A 616 -13.77 -43.06 -31.42
C THR A 616 -14.67 -42.15 -32.25
N PRO A 617 -14.92 -42.41 -33.53
CA PRO A 617 -15.76 -41.54 -34.34
C PRO A 617 -17.22 -41.58 -33.91
N ALA A 618 -17.82 -40.39 -33.82
CA ALA A 618 -19.22 -40.20 -33.47
C ALA A 618 -20.14 -40.82 -34.52
N LYS A 619 -21.10 -41.65 -34.05
CA LYS A 619 -22.23 -42.13 -34.87
C LYS A 619 -23.21 -40.98 -35.15
N PRO A 620 -23.81 -40.91 -36.35
CA PRO A 620 -24.71 -39.82 -36.73
C PRO A 620 -26.04 -39.85 -35.94
N ALA A 621 -26.48 -38.68 -35.49
CA ALA A 621 -27.71 -38.47 -34.74
C ALA A 621 -28.94 -38.73 -35.65
N LYS A 622 -29.85 -39.62 -35.20
CA LYS A 622 -31.18 -39.81 -35.80
C LYS A 622 -32.08 -38.61 -35.51
N LYS A 623 -32.60 -37.99 -36.57
CA LYS A 623 -33.63 -36.96 -36.54
C LYS A 623 -34.92 -37.48 -35.91
N ARG A 624 -35.44 -36.80 -34.89
CA ARG A 624 -36.82 -36.99 -34.36
C ARG A 624 -37.82 -36.17 -35.20
N PRO A 625 -39.02 -36.73 -35.48
CA PRO A 625 -40.06 -36.02 -36.24
C PRO A 625 -40.77 -34.97 -35.36
N PRO A 626 -41.43 -33.96 -35.98
CA PRO A 626 -42.13 -32.90 -35.22
C PRO A 626 -43.43 -33.40 -34.59
N ARG A 627 -43.67 -32.97 -33.35
CA ARG A 627 -44.99 -33.12 -32.70
C ARG A 627 -45.88 -31.93 -33.09
N ARG A 628 -47.10 -32.28 -33.49
CA ARG A 628 -48.24 -31.38 -33.73
C ARG A 628 -48.65 -30.65 -32.43
#